data_89c1fed972e3449935a7d6867e3b3225
#
_entry.id   89c1fed972e3449935a7d6867e3b3225
#
_cell.length_a   1.000
_cell.length_b   1.000
_cell.length_c   1.000
_cell.angle_alpha   90.00
_cell.angle_beta   90.00
_cell.angle_gamma   90.00
#
_symmetry.space_group_name_H-M   'P 1'
#
loop_
_entity.id
_entity.type
_entity.pdbx_description
1 polymer ?
#
loop_
_entity_poly.entity_id
_entity_poly.type
_entity_poly.pdbx_seq_one_letter_code
_entity_poly.pdbx_strand_id
1 'polypeptide(L)'
;MPNFRLWLIIRRIKREVKRLARLYYPDTQVLSYGVTHIDPRHLAILILTKTDEQRDRLGRELLPYERLRAVLVQFSYPADAIPGVHFVFESRETAGYGGDLYHSLK
;
A
#
# COMPACT_ATOMS: atom_id res chain seq x y z
N MET A 1 19.05 -9.77 -12.90
CA MET A 1 18.37 -10.62 -11.91
C MET A 1 17.24 -9.89 -11.25
N PRO A 2 16.06 -10.48 -11.19
CA PRO A 2 15.03 -9.92 -10.36
C PRO A 2 15.52 -9.86 -8.93
N ASN A 3 15.21 -8.78 -8.27
CA ASN A 3 15.66 -8.60 -6.90
C ASN A 3 14.73 -9.37 -5.96
N PHE A 4 15.05 -10.66 -5.76
CA PHE A 4 14.26 -11.55 -4.92
C PHE A 4 14.18 -11.04 -3.48
N ARG A 5 15.27 -10.45 -3.00
CA ARG A 5 15.31 -9.88 -1.65
C ARG A 5 14.33 -8.72 -1.52
N LEU A 6 14.31 -7.84 -2.52
CA LEU A 6 13.38 -6.72 -2.53
C LEU A 6 11.94 -7.19 -2.59
N TRP A 7 11.67 -8.22 -3.41
CA TRP A 7 10.34 -8.82 -3.51
C TRP A 7 9.85 -9.34 -2.14
N LEU A 8 10.74 -10.03 -1.41
CA LEU A 8 10.41 -10.51 -0.06
C LEU A 8 10.14 -9.36 0.91
N ILE A 9 10.95 -8.31 0.84
CA ILE A 9 10.77 -7.13 1.68
C ILE A 9 9.41 -6.50 1.42
N ILE A 10 9.06 -6.29 0.16
CA ILE A 10 7.77 -5.71 -0.22
C ILE A 10 6.62 -6.59 0.27
N ARG A 11 6.75 -7.89 0.15
CA ARG A 11 5.73 -8.82 0.63
C ARG A 11 5.52 -8.69 2.14
N ARG A 12 6.60 -8.57 2.90
CA ARG A 12 6.53 -8.38 4.35
C ARG A 12 5.91 -7.03 4.72
N ILE A 13 6.26 -5.99 3.97
CA ILE A 13 5.69 -4.66 4.16
C ILE A 13 4.17 -4.70 3.95
N LYS A 14 3.73 -5.32 2.85
CA LYS A 14 2.30 -5.44 2.57
C LYS A 14 1.57 -6.18 3.68
N ARG A 15 2.17 -7.23 4.19
CA ARG A 15 1.58 -8.02 5.29
C ARG A 15 1.43 -7.17 6.56
N GLU A 16 2.43 -6.38 6.89
CA GLU A 16 2.38 -5.54 8.08
C GLU A 16 1.38 -4.38 7.92
N VAL A 17 1.37 -3.72 6.75
CA VAL A 17 0.40 -2.67 6.47
C VAL A 17 -1.02 -3.24 6.54
N LYS A 18 -1.22 -4.43 6.01
CA LYS A 18 -2.50 -5.12 6.05
C LYS A 18 -2.92 -5.42 7.49
N ARG A 19 -1.97 -5.87 8.32
CA ARG A 19 -2.24 -6.12 9.74
C ARG A 19 -2.70 -4.85 10.44
N LEU A 20 -2.00 -3.74 10.22
CA LEU A 20 -2.36 -2.46 10.83
C LEU A 20 -3.74 -1.99 10.36
N ALA A 21 -4.00 -2.06 9.06
CA ALA A 21 -5.28 -1.62 8.49
C ALA A 21 -6.44 -2.48 9.01
N ARG A 22 -6.22 -3.78 9.15
CA ARG A 22 -7.24 -4.72 9.59
C ARG A 22 -7.57 -4.62 11.08
N LEU A 23 -6.75 -3.91 11.86
CA LEU A 23 -7.11 -3.56 13.23
C LEU A 23 -8.34 -2.65 13.25
N TYR A 24 -8.53 -1.89 12.18
CA TYR A 24 -9.69 -0.99 12.04
C TYR A 24 -10.80 -1.64 11.21
N TYR A 25 -10.43 -2.23 10.07
CA TYR A 25 -11.42 -2.79 9.13
C TYR A 25 -10.92 -4.14 8.59
N PRO A 26 -11.50 -5.26 9.05
CA PRO A 26 -11.00 -6.61 8.71
C PRO A 26 -11.01 -6.94 7.21
N ASP A 27 -11.86 -6.27 6.42
CA ASP A 27 -11.98 -6.55 4.98
C ASP A 27 -11.01 -5.74 4.13
N THR A 28 -10.11 -4.98 4.74
CA THR A 28 -9.15 -4.17 4.00
C THR A 28 -8.16 -5.05 3.26
N GLN A 29 -7.88 -4.69 2.01
CA GLN A 29 -6.89 -5.35 1.18
C GLN A 29 -5.71 -4.42 0.95
N VAL A 30 -4.52 -4.99 0.74
CA VAL A 30 -3.30 -4.22 0.47
C VAL A 30 -2.63 -4.80 -0.75
N LEU A 31 -2.37 -3.94 -1.72
CA LEU A 31 -1.75 -4.29 -2.99
C LEU A 31 -0.52 -3.42 -3.20
N SER A 32 0.39 -3.88 -4.04
CA SER A 32 1.58 -3.08 -4.38
C SER A 32 1.70 -2.96 -5.88
N TYR A 33 2.19 -1.81 -6.31
CA TYR A 33 2.42 -1.52 -7.72
C TYR A 33 3.78 -0.89 -7.89
N GLY A 34 4.20 -0.81 -9.14
CA GLY A 34 5.37 -0.06 -9.53
C GLY A 34 6.47 -0.95 -10.07
N VAL A 35 7.33 -0.33 -10.85
CA VAL A 35 8.46 -1.02 -11.48
C VAL A 35 9.67 -1.02 -10.55
N THR A 36 9.50 -1.65 -9.39
CA THR A 36 10.53 -1.65 -8.34
C THR A 36 11.80 -2.38 -8.75
N HIS A 37 11.70 -3.26 -9.74
CA HIS A 37 12.89 -3.92 -10.29
C HIS A 37 13.78 -2.95 -11.08
N ILE A 38 13.23 -1.82 -11.52
CA ILE A 38 13.99 -0.75 -12.16
C ILE A 38 14.48 0.23 -11.10
N ASP A 39 13.55 0.67 -10.22
CA ASP A 39 13.88 1.65 -9.19
C ASP A 39 12.96 1.43 -7.97
N PRO A 40 13.52 1.12 -6.80
CA PRO A 40 12.72 0.93 -5.58
C PRO A 40 11.85 2.13 -5.20
N ARG A 41 12.20 3.33 -5.66
CA ARG A 41 11.39 4.53 -5.39
C ARG A 41 10.04 4.50 -6.07
N HIS A 42 9.84 3.62 -7.04
CA HIS A 42 8.59 3.51 -7.78
C HIS A 42 7.54 2.66 -7.08
N LEU A 43 7.77 2.25 -5.84
CA LEU A 43 6.79 1.47 -5.11
C LEU A 43 5.57 2.31 -4.72
N ALA A 44 4.39 1.77 -5.00
CA ALA A 44 3.13 2.31 -4.49
C ALA A 44 2.40 1.20 -3.74
N ILE A 45 1.92 1.52 -2.55
CA ILE A 45 1.13 0.61 -1.72
C ILE A 45 -0.30 1.12 -1.74
N LEU A 46 -1.21 0.29 -2.25
CA LEU A 46 -2.63 0.62 -2.28
C LEU A 46 -3.33 -0.07 -1.11
N ILE A 47 -4.02 0.72 -0.32
CA ILE A 47 -4.82 0.25 0.81
C ILE A 47 -6.27 0.40 0.40
N LEU A 48 -6.93 -0.73 0.19
CA LEU A 48 -8.28 -0.78 -0.38
C LEU A 48 -9.27 -1.18 0.68
N THR A 49 -10.15 -0.24 1.05
CA THR A 49 -11.22 -0.47 2.01
C THR A 49 -12.53 -0.83 1.31
N LYS A 50 -13.54 -1.18 2.08
CA LYS A 50 -14.85 -1.53 1.54
C LYS A 50 -15.63 -0.28 1.13
N THR A 51 -15.65 0.75 1.98
CA THR A 51 -16.45 1.95 1.77
C THR A 51 -15.59 3.20 1.79
N ASP A 52 -16.13 4.30 1.23
CA ASP A 52 -15.47 5.60 1.24
C ASP A 52 -15.24 6.11 2.68
N GLU A 53 -16.21 5.88 3.56
CA GLU A 53 -16.09 6.27 4.95
C GLU A 53 -14.92 5.56 5.62
N GLN A 54 -14.78 4.27 5.38
CA GLN A 54 -13.65 3.49 5.90
C GLN A 54 -12.33 4.00 5.35
N ARG A 55 -12.29 4.30 4.06
CA ARG A 55 -11.09 4.86 3.41
C ARG A 55 -10.66 6.15 4.08
N ASP A 56 -11.60 7.07 4.29
CA ASP A 56 -11.30 8.37 4.85
C ASP A 56 -10.85 8.26 6.30
N ARG A 57 -11.52 7.41 7.07
CA ARG A 57 -11.14 7.20 8.46
C ARG A 57 -9.78 6.55 8.59
N LEU A 58 -9.54 5.50 7.80
CA LEU A 58 -8.26 4.79 7.83
C LEU A 58 -7.12 5.71 7.42
N GLY A 59 -7.35 6.54 6.41
CA GLY A 59 -6.38 7.54 5.99
C GLY A 59 -6.01 8.47 7.13
N ARG A 60 -6.98 8.95 7.87
CA ARG A 60 -6.72 9.82 9.03
C ARG A 60 -5.95 9.11 10.13
N GLU A 61 -6.29 7.83 10.40
CA GLU A 61 -5.66 7.07 11.48
C GLU A 61 -4.21 6.70 11.16
N LEU A 62 -3.91 6.45 9.89
CA LEU A 62 -2.57 6.06 9.46
C LEU A 62 -1.73 7.25 8.96
N LEU A 63 -2.30 8.45 8.92
CA LEU A 63 -1.56 9.66 8.65
C LEU A 63 -1.21 10.37 9.96
N PRO A 64 -0.12 11.10 9.99
CA PRO A 64 0.85 11.29 8.93
C PRO A 64 1.57 9.99 8.59
N TYR A 65 2.12 9.92 7.42
CA TYR A 65 2.73 8.70 6.88
C TYR A 65 3.87 8.14 7.73
N GLU A 66 4.17 8.75 8.85
CA GLU A 66 5.23 8.28 9.76
C GLU A 66 5.04 6.83 10.19
N ARG A 67 3.80 6.44 10.48
CA ARG A 67 3.51 5.05 10.87
C ARG A 67 3.79 4.09 9.73
N LEU A 68 3.43 4.49 8.51
CA LEU A 68 3.65 3.67 7.33
C LEU A 68 5.13 3.67 6.93
N ARG A 69 5.80 4.81 7.05
CA ARG A 69 7.25 4.88 6.81
C ARG A 69 8.02 4.02 7.80
N ALA A 70 7.56 3.98 9.05
CA ALA A 70 8.19 3.13 10.07
C ALA A 70 8.17 1.66 9.65
N VAL A 71 7.11 1.21 8.96
CA VAL A 71 7.04 -0.14 8.43
C VAL A 71 8.13 -0.37 7.38
N LEU A 72 8.32 0.61 6.50
CA LEU A 72 9.39 0.51 5.48
C LEU A 72 10.75 0.38 6.13
N VAL A 73 11.02 1.18 7.15
CA VAL A 73 12.28 1.14 7.90
C VAL A 73 12.42 -0.20 8.62
N GLN A 74 11.36 -0.67 9.25
CA GLN A 74 11.35 -1.92 10.00
C GLN A 74 11.81 -3.10 9.15
N PHE A 75 11.39 -3.14 7.89
CA PHE A 75 11.72 -4.23 7.00
C PHE A 75 12.89 -3.92 6.07
N SER A 76 13.65 -2.87 6.39
CA SER A 76 14.88 -2.52 5.67
C SER A 76 14.67 -2.23 4.18
N TYR A 77 13.56 -1.57 3.86
CA TYR A 77 13.38 -1.04 2.50
C TYR A 77 14.51 -0.05 2.23
N PRO A 78 15.06 0.01 1.00
CA PRO A 78 16.19 0.91 0.71
C PRO A 78 15.93 2.34 1.19
N ALA A 79 16.79 2.86 2.07
CA ALA A 79 16.56 4.11 2.78
C ALA A 79 16.39 5.30 1.84
N ASP A 80 17.16 5.35 0.76
CA ASP A 80 17.10 6.44 -0.22
C ASP A 80 15.85 6.35 -1.11
N ALA A 81 15.18 5.19 -1.13
CA ALA A 81 13.96 5.00 -1.89
C ALA A 81 12.71 5.33 -1.08
N ILE A 82 12.78 5.31 0.25
CA ILE A 82 11.62 5.51 1.11
C ILE A 82 10.86 6.81 0.81
N PRO A 83 11.50 7.97 0.62
CA PRO A 83 10.76 9.19 0.31
C PRO A 83 9.93 9.13 -0.97
N GLY A 84 10.28 8.23 -1.89
CA GLY A 84 9.55 8.08 -3.15
C GLY A 84 8.38 7.10 -3.07
N VAL A 85 8.26 6.35 -1.99
CA VAL A 85 7.17 5.37 -1.84
C VAL A 85 5.85 6.10 -1.62
N HIS A 86 4.82 5.69 -2.36
CA HIS A 86 3.49 6.28 -2.24
C HIS A 86 2.54 5.32 -1.54
N PHE A 87 1.72 5.87 -0.65
CA PHE A 87 0.62 5.15 -0.02
C PHE A 87 -0.68 5.76 -0.52
N VAL A 88 -1.52 4.92 -1.12
CA VAL A 88 -2.78 5.35 -1.73
C VAL A 88 -3.94 4.67 -1.01
N PHE A 89 -4.93 5.43 -0.60
CA PHE A 89 -6.12 4.92 0.06
C PHE A 89 -7.29 4.98 -0.91
N GLU A 90 -7.89 3.84 -1.20
CA GLU A 90 -9.04 3.73 -2.08
C GLU A 90 -10.11 2.87 -1.44
N SER A 91 -11.34 2.97 -1.95
CA SER A 91 -12.44 2.13 -1.50
C SER A 91 -13.01 1.33 -2.67
N ARG A 92 -13.54 0.15 -2.37
CA ARG A 92 -14.24 -0.66 -3.37
C ARG A 92 -15.53 0.01 -3.81
N GLU A 93 -16.13 0.81 -2.95
CA GLU A 93 -17.34 1.57 -3.26
C GLU A 93 -17.08 2.51 -4.43
N THR A 94 -16.02 3.31 -4.36
CA THR A 94 -15.61 4.20 -5.46
C THR A 94 -15.11 3.40 -6.65
N ALA A 95 -14.27 2.38 -6.41
CA ALA A 95 -13.74 1.54 -7.48
C ALA A 95 -14.84 0.73 -8.15
N GLY A 96 -15.86 0.33 -7.38
CA GLY A 96 -17.02 -0.40 -7.90
C GLY A 96 -17.87 0.46 -8.81
N TYR A 97 -17.98 1.72 -8.52
CA TYR A 97 -18.61 2.69 -9.41
C TYR A 97 -17.89 2.76 -10.74
N GLY A 98 -16.58 2.72 -10.65
CA GLY A 98 -15.74 2.63 -11.80
C GLY A 98 -15.31 1.20 -12.04
N GLY A 99 -16.25 0.27 -12.10
CA GLY A 99 -15.94 -1.11 -12.42
C GLY A 99 -15.08 -1.21 -13.65
N ASP A 100 -15.32 -0.34 -14.60
CA ASP A 100 -14.50 -0.24 -15.79
C ASP A 100 -13.08 0.24 -15.50
N LEU A 101 -12.96 1.14 -14.53
CA LEU A 101 -11.64 1.60 -14.10
C LEU A 101 -10.84 0.44 -13.52
N TYR A 102 -11.48 -0.38 -12.70
CA TYR A 102 -10.83 -1.56 -12.12
C TYR A 102 -10.42 -2.54 -13.20
N HIS A 103 -11.28 -2.75 -14.20
CA HIS A 103 -10.96 -3.61 -15.32
C HIS A 103 -9.87 -3.05 -16.21
N SER A 104 -9.84 -1.75 -16.40
CA SER A 104 -8.83 -1.11 -17.23
C SER A 104 -7.43 -1.15 -16.61
N LEU A 105 -7.34 -1.39 -15.31
CA LEU A 105 -6.06 -1.56 -14.64
C LEU A 105 -5.47 -2.96 -14.84
N LYS A 106 -6.23 -3.83 -15.43
CA LYS A 106 -5.74 -5.16 -15.78
C LYS A 106 -5.10 -5.10 -17.17
#